data_6aa68357471411634592a86957d8274d
#
_entry.id   6aa68357471411634592a86957d8274d
#
_cell.length_a   1.000
_cell.length_b   1.000
_cell.length_c   1.000
_cell.angle_alpha   90.00
_cell.angle_beta   90.00
_cell.angle_gamma   90.00
#
_symmetry.space_group_name_H-M   'P 1'
#
loop_
_entity.id
_entity.type
_entity.pdbx_description
1 polymer ?
#
loop_
_entity_poly.entity_id
_entity_poly.type
_entity_poly.pdbx_seq_one_letter_code
_entity_poly.pdbx_strand_id
1 'polypeptide(L)'
;TTDGINLVAQSYGRTFLKEGDEIIISTLEHHSNIVPWQMLCEEKGCVLRVIPINDAGELLMDEFEKMLSERTKLVSVVHVSNALGTINPVAEIIKKAHEVGAKVLIDGAQATSHIDIDVQALDCDFYVFSLHKLYGPTGMGVLYGKTDILNAMPPYRGGGEMIKEVTFEKT
;
A
#
# COMPACT_ATOMS: atom_id res chain seq x y z
N THR A 1 -5.40 -4.70 8.54
CA THR A 1 -5.15 -4.16 7.18
C THR A 1 -5.47 -2.68 7.10
N THR A 2 -6.71 -2.27 7.37
CA THR A 2 -7.17 -0.86 7.21
C THR A 2 -6.27 0.14 7.94
N ASP A 3 -5.94 -0.09 9.22
CA ASP A 3 -5.04 0.80 9.97
C ASP A 3 -3.61 0.85 9.38
N GLY A 4 -3.11 -0.28 8.88
CA GLY A 4 -1.79 -0.31 8.22
C GLY A 4 -1.75 0.53 6.95
N ILE A 5 -2.80 0.46 6.10
CA ILE A 5 -2.91 1.30 4.90
C ILE A 5 -3.04 2.78 5.27
N ASN A 6 -3.87 3.10 6.28
CA ASN A 6 -3.99 4.47 6.78
C ASN A 6 -2.65 4.98 7.35
N LEU A 7 -1.88 4.14 8.05
CA LEU A 7 -0.55 4.49 8.54
C LEU A 7 0.36 4.90 7.37
N VAL A 8 0.41 4.10 6.30
CA VAL A 8 1.22 4.43 5.12
C VAL A 8 0.71 5.70 4.45
N ALA A 9 -0.60 5.85 4.27
CA ALA A 9 -1.17 7.06 3.67
C ALA A 9 -0.84 8.33 4.48
N GLN A 10 -1.00 8.28 5.80
CA GLN A 10 -0.83 9.46 6.66
C GLN A 10 0.63 9.76 7.01
N SER A 11 1.48 8.76 7.17
CA SER A 11 2.89 8.96 7.46
C SER A 11 3.71 9.11 6.16
N TYR A 12 3.81 8.03 5.36
CA TYR A 12 4.56 8.07 4.11
C TYR A 12 3.92 9.03 3.09
N GLY A 13 2.63 8.86 2.80
CA GLY A 13 1.95 9.62 1.76
C GLY A 13 1.98 11.12 1.99
N ARG A 14 1.60 11.57 3.19
CA ARG A 14 1.62 13.02 3.53
C ARG A 14 3.01 13.64 3.47
N THR A 15 4.05 12.86 3.78
CA THR A 15 5.43 13.36 3.84
C THR A 15 6.08 13.42 2.47
N PHE A 16 5.89 12.39 1.66
CA PHE A 16 6.68 12.21 0.44
C PHE A 16 5.92 12.51 -0.85
N LEU A 17 4.59 12.56 -0.83
CA LEU A 17 3.78 12.91 -1.99
C LEU A 17 3.44 14.41 -2.00
N LYS A 18 3.35 14.96 -3.21
CA LYS A 18 3.02 16.37 -3.47
C LYS A 18 1.99 16.50 -4.59
N GLU A 19 1.51 17.71 -4.80
CA GLU A 19 0.57 18.04 -5.87
C GLU A 19 1.06 17.54 -7.23
N GLY A 20 0.17 16.89 -7.97
CA GLY A 20 0.42 16.30 -9.29
C GLY A 20 1.10 14.93 -9.28
N ASP A 21 1.54 14.42 -8.13
CA ASP A 21 1.98 13.03 -8.00
C ASP A 21 0.81 12.06 -8.20
N GLU A 22 1.12 10.86 -8.67
CA GLU A 22 0.10 9.86 -9.01
C GLU A 22 0.19 8.65 -8.05
N ILE A 23 -1.00 8.21 -7.60
CA ILE A 23 -1.19 6.95 -6.87
C ILE A 23 -1.97 6.02 -7.78
N ILE A 24 -1.48 4.80 -7.99
CA ILE A 24 -2.15 3.78 -8.78
C ILE A 24 -2.72 2.71 -7.85
N ILE A 25 -4.02 2.44 -7.99
CA ILE A 25 -4.72 1.31 -7.36
C ILE A 25 -5.37 0.45 -8.44
N SER A 26 -6.04 -0.65 -8.06
CA SER A 26 -6.81 -1.45 -9.03
C SER A 26 -8.32 -1.37 -8.80
N THR A 27 -9.10 -1.80 -9.80
CA THR A 27 -10.55 -1.98 -9.68
C THR A 27 -10.91 -3.07 -8.66
N LEU A 28 -10.00 -3.97 -8.35
CA LEU A 28 -10.23 -5.11 -7.45
C LEU A 28 -10.05 -4.77 -5.96
N GLU A 29 -9.76 -3.50 -5.63
CA GLU A 29 -9.42 -3.14 -4.26
C GLU A 29 -10.62 -3.19 -3.31
N HIS A 30 -10.36 -3.66 -2.10
CA HIS A 30 -11.27 -3.45 -0.97
C HIS A 30 -11.30 -1.95 -0.60
N HIS A 31 -12.42 -1.45 -0.07
CA HIS A 31 -12.57 -0.04 0.31
C HIS A 31 -11.44 0.47 1.23
N SER A 32 -10.87 -0.40 2.07
CA SER A 32 -9.70 -0.05 2.91
C SER A 32 -8.46 0.35 2.11
N ASN A 33 -8.37 -0.10 0.85
CA ASN A 33 -7.28 0.25 -0.07
C ASN A 33 -7.71 1.21 -1.19
N ILE A 34 -8.83 1.86 -1.03
CA ILE A 34 -9.33 2.94 -1.91
C ILE A 34 -9.43 4.25 -1.14
N VAL A 35 -10.23 4.26 -0.06
CA VAL A 35 -10.61 5.47 0.65
C VAL A 35 -9.43 6.25 1.23
N PRO A 36 -8.42 5.63 1.87
CA PRO A 36 -7.26 6.38 2.37
C PRO A 36 -6.50 7.13 1.28
N TRP A 37 -6.43 6.54 0.08
CA TRP A 37 -5.76 7.17 -1.07
C TRP A 37 -6.58 8.29 -1.67
N GLN A 38 -7.90 8.16 -1.73
CA GLN A 38 -8.80 9.25 -2.14
C GLN A 38 -8.64 10.45 -1.20
N MET A 39 -8.71 10.22 0.12
CA MET A 39 -8.52 11.28 1.12
C MET A 39 -7.15 11.97 0.98
N LEU A 40 -6.08 11.19 0.78
CA LEU A 40 -4.75 11.73 0.58
C LEU A 40 -4.66 12.55 -0.71
N CYS A 41 -5.27 12.08 -1.79
CA CYS A 41 -5.31 12.81 -3.07
C CYS A 41 -6.05 14.14 -2.94
N GLU A 42 -7.19 14.15 -2.26
CA GLU A 42 -7.94 15.39 -1.97
C GLU A 42 -7.11 16.39 -1.14
N GLU A 43 -6.39 15.89 -0.12
CA GLU A 43 -5.57 16.72 0.76
C GLU A 43 -4.34 17.29 0.06
N LYS A 44 -3.67 16.48 -0.76
CA LYS A 44 -2.34 16.80 -1.33
C LYS A 44 -2.38 17.27 -2.78
N GLY A 45 -3.55 17.20 -3.45
CA GLY A 45 -3.63 17.48 -4.89
C GLY A 45 -3.00 16.38 -5.76
N CYS A 46 -2.90 15.15 -5.25
CA CYS A 46 -2.43 14.00 -6.01
C CYS A 46 -3.54 13.48 -6.95
N VAL A 47 -3.16 12.67 -7.91
CA VAL A 47 -4.07 12.04 -8.86
C VAL A 47 -4.20 10.55 -8.57
N LEU A 48 -5.42 10.07 -8.33
CA LEU A 48 -5.70 8.65 -8.20
C LEU A 48 -5.98 8.04 -9.57
N ARG A 49 -5.25 6.99 -9.92
CA ARG A 49 -5.45 6.21 -11.15
C ARG A 49 -5.87 4.79 -10.80
N VAL A 50 -6.69 4.19 -11.65
CA VAL A 50 -7.27 2.87 -11.38
C VAL A 50 -7.00 1.93 -12.54
N ILE A 51 -6.30 0.83 -12.28
CA ILE A 51 -6.06 -0.24 -13.26
C ILE A 51 -7.39 -0.97 -13.52
N PRO A 52 -7.86 -1.00 -14.76
CA PRO A 52 -9.09 -1.73 -15.11
C PRO A 52 -8.87 -3.24 -15.14
N ILE A 53 -9.99 -3.97 -15.20
CA ILE A 53 -10.03 -5.44 -15.35
C ILE A 53 -10.70 -5.83 -16.66
N ASN A 54 -10.43 -7.05 -17.12
CA ASN A 54 -11.16 -7.71 -18.19
C ASN A 54 -12.41 -8.45 -17.68
N ASP A 55 -13.17 -9.04 -18.57
CA ASP A 55 -14.39 -9.82 -18.23
C ASP A 55 -14.08 -11.10 -17.41
N ALA A 56 -12.84 -11.56 -17.41
CA ALA A 56 -12.38 -12.67 -16.55
C ALA A 56 -12.03 -12.21 -15.13
N GLY A 57 -12.07 -10.91 -14.84
CA GLY A 57 -11.69 -10.33 -13.55
C GLY A 57 -10.18 -10.23 -13.32
N GLU A 58 -9.39 -10.20 -14.40
CA GLU A 58 -7.94 -10.06 -14.36
C GLU A 58 -7.54 -8.61 -14.66
N LEU A 59 -6.47 -8.12 -14.03
CA LEU A 59 -5.94 -6.78 -14.29
C LEU A 59 -5.43 -6.64 -15.72
N LEU A 60 -5.78 -5.53 -16.38
CA LEU A 60 -5.24 -5.17 -17.68
C LEU A 60 -3.83 -4.59 -17.52
N MET A 61 -2.83 -5.46 -17.61
CA MET A 61 -1.43 -5.09 -17.36
C MET A 61 -0.88 -4.09 -18.36
N ASP A 62 -1.33 -4.14 -19.62
CA ASP A 62 -0.95 -3.12 -20.63
C ASP A 62 -1.48 -1.72 -20.26
N GLU A 63 -2.66 -1.62 -19.61
CA GLU A 63 -3.18 -0.34 -19.12
C GLU A 63 -2.39 0.13 -17.90
N PHE A 64 -2.01 -0.80 -16.99
CA PHE A 64 -1.12 -0.47 -15.89
C PHE A 64 0.21 0.12 -16.39
N GLU A 65 0.85 -0.51 -17.38
CA GLU A 65 2.10 -0.04 -17.94
C GLU A 65 1.99 1.38 -18.55
N LYS A 66 0.88 1.66 -19.25
CA LYS A 66 0.62 3.00 -19.81
C LYS A 66 0.39 4.07 -18.74
N MET A 67 -0.04 3.66 -17.53
CA MET A 67 -0.24 4.59 -16.40
C MET A 67 1.07 4.96 -15.71
N LEU A 68 2.11 4.11 -15.82
CA LEU A 68 3.38 4.34 -15.16
C LEU A 68 4.11 5.55 -15.77
N SER A 69 4.57 6.45 -14.92
CA SER A 69 5.31 7.63 -15.30
C SER A 69 6.21 8.11 -14.16
N GLU A 70 7.03 9.10 -14.39
CA GLU A 70 7.84 9.75 -13.34
C GLU A 70 6.99 10.40 -12.23
N ARG A 71 5.70 10.66 -12.50
CA ARG A 71 4.74 11.16 -11.51
C ARG A 71 4.18 10.05 -10.62
N THR A 72 4.25 8.79 -11.03
CA THR A 72 3.81 7.66 -10.21
C THR A 72 4.74 7.54 -9.01
N LYS A 73 4.19 7.73 -7.80
CA LYS A 73 4.95 7.65 -6.53
C LYS A 73 4.56 6.48 -5.66
N LEU A 74 3.33 6.00 -5.84
CA LEU A 74 2.83 4.86 -5.09
C LEU A 74 1.93 3.99 -5.96
N VAL A 75 2.11 2.68 -5.86
CA VAL A 75 1.19 1.67 -6.37
C VAL A 75 0.67 0.87 -5.18
N SER A 76 -0.65 0.78 -5.01
CA SER A 76 -1.26 0.04 -3.90
C SER A 76 -2.29 -0.93 -4.44
N VAL A 77 -1.99 -2.23 -4.40
CA VAL A 77 -2.83 -3.27 -5.03
C VAL A 77 -3.04 -4.47 -4.12
N VAL A 78 -4.21 -5.08 -4.23
CA VAL A 78 -4.54 -6.32 -3.53
C VAL A 78 -3.80 -7.50 -4.18
N HIS A 79 -3.27 -8.41 -3.35
CA HIS A 79 -2.61 -9.64 -3.84
C HIS A 79 -3.63 -10.67 -4.32
N VAL A 80 -4.66 -10.92 -3.50
CA VAL A 80 -5.79 -11.81 -3.84
C VAL A 80 -7.08 -11.04 -3.61
N SER A 81 -7.90 -10.92 -4.66
CA SER A 81 -9.17 -10.19 -4.58
C SER A 81 -10.13 -10.85 -3.59
N ASN A 82 -10.69 -10.07 -2.67
CA ASN A 82 -11.72 -10.54 -1.74
C ASN A 82 -13.08 -10.79 -2.41
N ALA A 83 -13.31 -10.22 -3.58
CA ALA A 83 -14.56 -10.33 -4.31
C ALA A 83 -14.54 -11.48 -5.34
N LEU A 84 -13.45 -11.61 -6.10
CA LEU A 84 -13.35 -12.54 -7.22
C LEU A 84 -12.39 -13.72 -6.96
N GLY A 85 -11.49 -13.59 -5.96
CA GLY A 85 -10.45 -14.59 -5.73
C GLY A 85 -9.28 -14.54 -6.73
N THR A 86 -9.29 -13.57 -7.65
CA THR A 86 -8.20 -13.38 -8.60
C THR A 86 -6.88 -13.15 -7.87
N ILE A 87 -5.86 -13.91 -8.24
CA ILE A 87 -4.48 -13.70 -7.76
C ILE A 87 -3.79 -12.76 -8.74
N ASN A 88 -3.47 -11.57 -8.28
CA ASN A 88 -2.84 -10.54 -9.10
C ASN A 88 -1.32 -10.80 -9.27
N PRO A 89 -0.73 -10.41 -10.42
CA PRO A 89 0.70 -10.61 -10.70
C PRO A 89 1.57 -9.57 -9.97
N VAL A 90 1.52 -9.58 -8.62
CA VAL A 90 2.15 -8.52 -7.81
C VAL A 90 3.66 -8.42 -7.98
N ALA A 91 4.36 -9.52 -8.26
CA ALA A 91 5.80 -9.48 -8.53
C ALA A 91 6.13 -8.67 -9.79
N GLU A 92 5.31 -8.80 -10.84
CA GLU A 92 5.46 -8.01 -12.06
C GLU A 92 5.09 -6.54 -11.82
N ILE A 93 4.00 -6.29 -11.09
CA ILE A 93 3.57 -4.93 -10.71
C ILE A 93 4.67 -4.22 -9.92
N ILE A 94 5.27 -4.89 -8.92
CA ILE A 94 6.35 -4.34 -8.11
C ILE A 94 7.54 -3.97 -8.99
N LYS A 95 7.99 -4.92 -9.83
CA LYS A 95 9.12 -4.69 -10.72
C LYS A 95 8.91 -3.46 -11.61
N LYS A 96 7.76 -3.37 -12.30
CA LYS A 96 7.44 -2.25 -13.21
C LYS A 96 7.28 -0.92 -12.46
N ALA A 97 6.69 -0.92 -11.27
CA ALA A 97 6.57 0.26 -10.44
C ALA A 97 7.95 0.77 -9.98
N HIS A 98 8.85 -0.13 -9.59
CA HIS A 98 10.21 0.23 -9.21
C HIS A 98 11.04 0.79 -10.38
N GLU A 99 10.80 0.37 -11.61
CA GLU A 99 11.47 0.92 -12.81
C GLU A 99 11.23 2.43 -12.99
N VAL A 100 10.08 2.95 -12.51
CA VAL A 100 9.78 4.39 -12.50
C VAL A 100 10.01 5.06 -11.13
N GLY A 101 10.58 4.33 -10.16
CA GLY A 101 10.87 4.83 -8.81
C GLY A 101 9.68 4.91 -7.86
N ALA A 102 8.54 4.33 -8.23
CA ALA A 102 7.36 4.27 -7.37
C ALA A 102 7.52 3.23 -6.25
N LYS A 103 6.97 3.51 -5.07
CA LYS A 103 6.85 2.56 -3.97
C LYS A 103 5.61 1.68 -4.12
N VAL A 104 5.67 0.47 -3.58
CA VAL A 104 4.57 -0.49 -3.73
C VAL A 104 4.08 -0.99 -2.37
N LEU A 105 2.78 -0.82 -2.12
CA LEU A 105 2.05 -1.45 -1.02
C LEU A 105 1.21 -2.59 -1.57
N ILE A 106 1.33 -3.76 -0.96
CA ILE A 106 0.51 -4.92 -1.27
C ILE A 106 -0.48 -5.18 -0.13
N ASP A 107 -1.78 -5.16 -0.45
CA ASP A 107 -2.82 -5.66 0.45
C ASP A 107 -2.87 -7.18 0.38
N GLY A 108 -2.29 -7.83 1.38
CA GLY A 108 -2.23 -9.28 1.53
C GLY A 108 -3.36 -9.87 2.36
N ALA A 109 -4.42 -9.12 2.65
CA ALA A 109 -5.47 -9.53 3.59
C ALA A 109 -6.11 -10.89 3.25
N GLN A 110 -6.23 -11.23 1.98
CA GLN A 110 -6.74 -12.55 1.56
C GLN A 110 -5.60 -13.53 1.19
N ALA A 111 -4.44 -13.02 0.82
CA ALA A 111 -3.34 -13.85 0.33
C ALA A 111 -2.69 -14.69 1.44
N THR A 112 -2.47 -14.10 2.62
CA THR A 112 -1.64 -14.68 3.69
C THR A 112 -2.12 -16.02 4.24
N SER A 113 -3.40 -16.36 4.09
CA SER A 113 -3.95 -17.65 4.51
C SER A 113 -4.08 -18.68 3.37
N HIS A 114 -3.79 -18.31 2.12
CA HIS A 114 -4.06 -19.11 0.94
C HIS A 114 -2.84 -19.42 0.09
N ILE A 115 -1.83 -18.56 0.10
CA ILE A 115 -0.60 -18.75 -0.69
C ILE A 115 0.62 -18.43 0.17
N ASP A 116 1.77 -19.02 -0.21
CA ASP A 116 3.04 -18.71 0.45
C ASP A 116 3.51 -17.29 0.10
N ILE A 117 3.87 -16.53 1.13
CA ILE A 117 4.31 -15.14 0.99
C ILE A 117 5.75 -15.00 1.47
N ASP A 118 6.63 -14.57 0.59
CA ASP A 118 7.97 -14.12 0.92
C ASP A 118 8.12 -12.65 0.51
N VAL A 119 8.01 -11.75 1.48
CA VAL A 119 8.08 -10.29 1.25
C VAL A 119 9.45 -9.83 0.76
N GLN A 120 10.51 -10.58 1.07
CA GLN A 120 11.87 -10.27 0.59
C GLN A 120 12.02 -10.67 -0.88
N ALA A 121 11.54 -11.87 -1.24
CA ALA A 121 11.53 -12.32 -2.63
C ALA A 121 10.62 -11.47 -3.53
N LEU A 122 9.49 -11.00 -3.01
CA LEU A 122 8.60 -10.07 -3.70
C LEU A 122 9.23 -8.68 -3.87
N ASP A 123 10.13 -8.29 -2.98
CA ASP A 123 10.75 -6.96 -2.95
C ASP A 123 9.75 -5.81 -2.81
N CYS A 124 8.55 -6.03 -2.23
CA CYS A 124 7.57 -4.98 -1.99
C CYS A 124 8.07 -3.99 -0.92
N ASP A 125 7.66 -2.74 -1.02
CA ASP A 125 8.04 -1.70 -0.05
C ASP A 125 7.20 -1.80 1.23
N PHE A 126 5.92 -2.18 1.08
CA PHE A 126 4.98 -2.44 2.16
C PHE A 126 4.14 -3.68 1.87
N TYR A 127 3.83 -4.46 2.90
CA TYR A 127 2.88 -5.57 2.85
C TYR A 127 1.99 -5.55 4.08
N VAL A 128 0.67 -5.61 3.90
CA VAL A 128 -0.26 -5.44 5.01
C VAL A 128 -1.32 -6.54 5.05
N PHE A 129 -1.66 -7.02 6.25
CA PHE A 129 -2.72 -8.02 6.43
C PHE A 129 -3.34 -7.96 7.83
N SER A 130 -4.44 -8.68 8.03
CA SER A 130 -5.17 -8.76 9.30
C SER A 130 -5.10 -10.17 9.88
N LEU A 131 -4.80 -10.28 11.19
CA LEU A 131 -4.60 -11.59 11.83
C LEU A 131 -5.86 -12.45 11.88
N HIS A 132 -7.06 -11.85 11.97
CA HIS A 132 -8.31 -12.63 12.00
C HIS A 132 -8.58 -13.40 10.68
N LYS A 133 -7.87 -13.07 9.59
CA LYS A 133 -7.88 -13.81 8.32
C LYS A 133 -6.76 -14.83 8.22
N LEU A 134 -5.84 -14.85 9.20
CA LEU A 134 -4.69 -15.75 9.30
C LEU A 134 -4.71 -16.49 10.66
N TYR A 135 -5.86 -17.05 11.01
CA TYR A 135 -6.06 -17.87 12.23
C TYR A 135 -5.72 -17.17 13.55
N GLY A 136 -5.55 -15.86 13.56
CA GLY A 136 -5.25 -15.05 14.72
C GLY A 136 -6.46 -14.30 15.28
N PRO A 137 -6.28 -13.52 16.37
CA PRO A 137 -7.37 -12.76 16.99
C PRO A 137 -7.84 -11.59 16.12
N THR A 138 -9.08 -11.14 16.38
CA THR A 138 -9.60 -9.88 15.86
C THR A 138 -8.91 -8.67 16.48
N GLY A 139 -8.97 -7.51 15.81
CA GLY A 139 -8.40 -6.25 16.30
C GLY A 139 -6.90 -6.08 16.07
N MET A 140 -6.23 -7.08 15.50
CA MET A 140 -4.80 -7.04 15.21
C MET A 140 -4.51 -7.18 13.72
N GLY A 141 -3.42 -6.58 13.28
CA GLY A 141 -2.89 -6.68 11.93
C GLY A 141 -1.39 -6.46 11.91
N VAL A 142 -0.79 -6.68 10.75
CA VAL A 142 0.63 -6.51 10.52
C VAL A 142 0.81 -5.59 9.31
N LEU A 143 1.73 -4.65 9.45
CA LEU A 143 2.32 -3.89 8.36
C LEU A 143 3.81 -4.22 8.33
N TYR A 144 4.25 -4.89 7.27
CA TYR A 144 5.65 -4.99 6.91
C TYR A 144 6.04 -3.73 6.11
N GLY A 145 7.25 -3.25 6.32
CA GLY A 145 7.86 -2.20 5.49
C GLY A 145 9.37 -2.37 5.45
N LYS A 146 10.00 -1.95 4.34
CA LYS A 146 11.47 -1.90 4.24
C LYS A 146 12.02 -0.96 5.31
N THR A 147 13.07 -1.38 5.99
CA THR A 147 13.63 -0.68 7.16
C THR A 147 14.02 0.77 6.88
N ASP A 148 14.64 1.04 5.74
CA ASP A 148 15.04 2.38 5.31
C ASP A 148 13.83 3.30 5.09
N ILE A 149 12.75 2.77 4.55
CA ILE A 149 11.50 3.52 4.35
C ILE A 149 10.83 3.81 5.70
N LEU A 150 10.71 2.79 6.57
CA LEU A 150 10.13 2.97 7.90
C LEU A 150 10.90 3.99 8.74
N ASN A 151 12.24 3.98 8.66
CA ASN A 151 13.10 4.94 9.36
C ASN A 151 12.97 6.38 8.84
N ALA A 152 12.60 6.55 7.58
CA ALA A 152 12.37 7.87 6.98
C ALA A 152 10.96 8.43 7.24
N MET A 153 10.01 7.57 7.64
CA MET A 153 8.63 7.96 7.91
C MET A 153 8.52 8.67 9.26
N PRO A 154 7.78 9.80 9.35
CA PRO A 154 7.46 10.38 10.64
C PRO A 154 6.52 9.47 11.45
N PRO A 155 6.48 9.59 12.78
CA PRO A 155 5.56 8.84 13.62
C PRO A 155 4.09 9.05 13.18
N TYR A 156 3.35 7.95 13.05
CA TYR A 156 1.90 8.01 12.74
C TYR A 156 1.07 8.48 13.92
N ARG A 157 1.48 8.11 15.15
CA ARG A 157 0.86 8.52 16.41
C ARG A 157 1.96 8.90 17.39
N GLY A 158 1.67 9.88 18.26
CA GLY A 158 2.53 10.23 19.38
C GLY A 158 2.08 9.50 20.66
N GLY A 159 3.00 9.27 21.57
CA GLY A 159 2.72 8.65 22.87
C GLY A 159 3.92 7.97 23.51
N GLY A 160 3.68 7.20 24.55
CA GLY A 160 4.72 6.47 25.28
C GLY A 160 5.42 5.41 24.44
N GLU A 161 6.67 5.12 24.76
CA GLU A 161 7.54 4.08 24.19
C GLU A 161 7.93 4.24 22.71
N MET A 162 7.50 5.33 22.05
CA MET A 162 7.87 5.63 20.67
C MET A 162 8.65 6.95 20.53
N ILE A 163 9.24 7.41 21.61
CA ILE A 163 10.03 8.63 21.70
C ILE A 163 11.48 8.31 22.03
N LYS A 164 12.41 9.08 21.46
CA LYS A 164 13.83 9.00 21.80
C LYS A 164 14.15 9.90 22.98
N GLU A 165 13.56 11.07 23.02
CA GLU A 165 13.69 12.09 24.04
C GLU A 165 12.38 12.87 24.11
N VAL A 166 11.95 13.28 25.29
CA VAL A 166 10.81 14.17 25.48
C VAL A 166 11.11 15.22 26.53
N THR A 167 10.81 16.47 26.20
CA THR A 167 10.76 17.60 27.14
C THR A 167 9.37 18.26 27.02
N PHE A 168 9.09 19.29 27.82
CA PHE A 168 7.84 20.03 27.67
C PHE A 168 7.81 20.91 26.41
N GLU A 169 8.97 21.15 25.77
CA GLU A 169 9.11 21.98 24.57
C GLU A 169 9.19 21.17 23.28
N LYS A 170 9.66 19.91 23.33
CA LYS A 170 9.87 19.07 22.14
C LYS A 170 9.88 17.58 22.44
N THR A 171 9.66 16.78 21.40
CA THR A 171 9.85 15.33 21.35
C THR A 171 10.82 14.96 20.24
#